data_f1219d6da4cf598f209fccaa3538c154
#
_entry.id   f1219d6da4cf598f209fccaa3538c154
#
_cell.length_a   1.000
_cell.length_b   1.000
_cell.length_c   1.000
_cell.angle_alpha   90.00
_cell.angle_beta   90.00
_cell.angle_gamma   90.00
#
_symmetry.space_group_name_H-M   'P 1'
#
loop_
_entity.id
_entity.type
_entity.pdbx_description
1 polymer ?
#
loop_
_entity_poly.entity_id
_entity_poly.type
_entity_poly.pdbx_seq_one_letter_code
_entity_poly.pdbx_strand_id
1 'polypeptide(L)'
;LVCVGLPSRNVELDLTNDLIYREVELTGVSGRKIWDTWSDFAKVMKGPYYKLEHVMGNRFALKDFDKALEQIENGVPGKMILYPGER
;
A
#
# COMPACT_ATOMS: atom_id res chain seq x y z
N LEU A 1 -14.83 -6.38 -2.93
CA LEU A 1 -13.98 -5.34 -2.38
C LEU A 1 -13.10 -5.90 -1.29
N VAL A 2 -11.80 -5.65 -1.35
CA VAL A 2 -10.84 -6.08 -0.33
C VAL A 2 -10.31 -4.86 0.42
N CYS A 3 -10.48 -4.86 1.74
CA CYS A 3 -9.99 -3.81 2.63
C CYS A 3 -8.70 -4.28 3.30
N VAL A 4 -7.61 -3.55 3.09
CA VAL A 4 -6.28 -3.91 3.58
C VAL A 4 -5.73 -2.87 4.55
N GLY A 5 -5.86 -1.60 4.23
CA GLY A 5 -5.37 -0.51 5.08
C GLY A 5 -6.22 -0.30 6.33
N LEU A 6 -5.60 0.16 7.41
CA LEU A 6 -6.28 0.50 8.64
C LEU A 6 -6.73 1.97 8.59
N PRO A 7 -8.04 2.26 8.61
CA PRO A 7 -8.52 3.64 8.70
C PRO A 7 -8.21 4.23 10.08
N SER A 8 -7.97 5.53 10.14
CA SER A 8 -7.70 6.24 11.39
C SER A 8 -8.92 6.42 12.30
N ARG A 9 -10.12 6.17 11.79
CA ARG A 9 -11.41 6.27 12.48
C ARG A 9 -12.42 5.30 11.90
N ASN A 10 -13.53 5.10 12.59
CA ASN A 10 -14.61 4.26 12.10
C ASN A 10 -15.14 4.77 10.76
N VAL A 11 -15.49 3.83 9.89
CA VAL A 11 -16.06 4.09 8.57
C VAL A 11 -17.55 3.74 8.61
N GLU A 12 -18.38 4.66 8.16
CA GLU A 12 -19.81 4.40 7.96
C GLU A 12 -20.04 3.81 6.58
N LEU A 13 -20.97 2.86 6.49
CA LEU A 13 -21.34 2.19 5.27
C LEU A 13 -22.85 2.12 5.15
N ASP A 14 -23.41 2.56 4.03
CA ASP A 14 -24.81 2.32 3.67
C ASP A 14 -24.94 0.91 3.09
N LEU A 15 -25.31 -0.04 3.96
CA LEU A 15 -25.40 -1.45 3.56
C LEU A 15 -26.36 -1.67 2.39
N THR A 16 -27.47 -0.91 2.34
CA THR A 16 -28.47 -1.08 1.30
C THR A 16 -27.92 -0.67 -0.06
N ASN A 17 -27.42 0.55 -0.18
CA ASN A 17 -27.01 1.11 -1.46
C ASN A 17 -25.60 0.74 -1.86
N ASP A 18 -24.68 0.60 -0.89
CA ASP A 18 -23.26 0.35 -1.18
C ASP A 18 -22.95 -1.15 -1.31
N LEU A 19 -23.70 -2.01 -0.65
CA LEU A 19 -23.42 -3.44 -0.60
C LEU A 19 -24.53 -4.29 -1.22
N ILE A 20 -25.75 -4.21 -0.67
CA ILE A 20 -26.83 -5.14 -1.02
C ILE A 20 -27.30 -4.95 -2.46
N TYR A 21 -27.64 -3.72 -2.87
CA TYR A 21 -28.12 -3.44 -4.25
C TYR A 21 -27.04 -3.59 -5.30
N ARG A 22 -25.77 -3.60 -4.91
CA ARG A 22 -24.64 -3.82 -5.82
C ARG A 22 -24.11 -5.25 -5.78
N GLU A 23 -24.67 -6.10 -4.94
CA GLU A 23 -24.22 -7.49 -4.76
C GLU A 23 -22.69 -7.62 -4.55
N VAL A 24 -22.13 -6.75 -3.70
CA VAL A 24 -20.70 -6.65 -3.43
C VAL A 24 -20.31 -7.53 -2.26
N GLU A 25 -19.27 -8.31 -2.43
CA GLU A 25 -18.57 -8.98 -1.31
C GLU A 25 -17.54 -8.03 -0.69
N LEU A 26 -17.54 -7.95 0.63
CA LEU A 26 -16.59 -7.15 1.41
C LEU A 26 -15.71 -8.07 2.26
N THR A 27 -14.41 -8.01 2.04
CA THR A 27 -13.44 -8.85 2.76
C THR A 27 -12.34 -7.99 3.39
N GLY A 28 -12.07 -8.22 4.66
CA GLY A 28 -10.92 -7.62 5.35
C GLY A 28 -9.70 -8.54 5.33
N VAL A 29 -8.52 -7.95 5.18
CA VAL A 29 -7.25 -8.66 5.24
C VAL A 29 -6.33 -7.96 6.25
N SER A 30 -5.76 -8.72 7.17
CA SER A 30 -4.79 -8.22 8.15
C SER A 30 -3.52 -9.03 8.14
N GLY A 31 -2.38 -8.34 8.21
CA GLY A 31 -1.06 -8.97 8.27
C GLY A 31 -0.68 -9.70 6.98
N ARG A 32 0.11 -10.75 7.14
CA ARG A 32 0.56 -11.61 6.06
C ARG A 32 0.87 -13.01 6.58
N LYS A 33 0.84 -14.00 5.70
CA LYS A 33 1.39 -15.33 5.99
C LYS A 33 2.91 -15.27 5.79
N ILE A 34 3.66 -15.33 6.89
CA ILE A 34 5.13 -15.37 6.84
C ILE A 34 5.56 -16.58 5.99
N TRP A 35 6.59 -16.38 5.16
CA TRP A 35 7.16 -17.29 4.17
C TRP A 35 6.28 -17.48 2.92
N ASP A 36 5.01 -17.87 3.05
CA ASP A 36 4.13 -18.08 1.90
C ASP A 36 3.96 -16.79 1.08
N THR A 37 3.63 -15.69 1.74
CA THR A 37 3.51 -14.38 1.06
C THR A 37 4.81 -13.93 0.41
N TRP A 38 5.96 -14.14 1.06
CA TRP A 38 7.26 -13.82 0.48
C TRP A 38 7.59 -14.69 -0.73
N SER A 39 7.27 -15.99 -0.65
CA SER A 39 7.44 -16.92 -1.77
C SER A 39 6.58 -16.51 -2.98
N ASP A 40 5.33 -16.19 -2.73
CA ASP A 40 4.40 -15.76 -3.78
C ASP A 40 4.80 -14.41 -4.38
N PHE A 41 5.24 -13.47 -3.55
CA PHE A 41 5.79 -12.21 -4.01
C PHE A 41 7.00 -12.40 -4.92
N ALA A 42 7.93 -13.29 -4.56
CA ALA A 42 9.09 -13.59 -5.39
C ALA A 42 8.71 -14.17 -6.75
N LYS A 43 7.66 -14.98 -6.82
CA LYS A 43 7.11 -15.51 -8.09
C LYS A 43 6.52 -14.40 -8.95
N VAL A 44 5.73 -13.52 -8.34
CA VAL A 44 5.12 -12.36 -9.03
C VAL A 44 6.20 -11.44 -9.59
N MET A 45 7.26 -11.19 -8.83
CA MET A 45 8.40 -10.33 -9.25
C MET A 45 9.14 -10.87 -10.47
N LYS A 46 9.12 -12.17 -10.70
CA LYS A 46 9.71 -12.81 -11.88
C LYS A 46 8.80 -12.78 -13.11
N GLY A 47 7.53 -12.40 -12.93
CA GLY A 47 6.54 -12.36 -13.99
C GLY A 47 6.73 -11.17 -14.93
N PRO A 48 6.27 -11.28 -16.20
CA PRO A 48 6.50 -10.24 -17.22
C PRO A 48 5.65 -8.99 -17.04
N TYR A 49 4.62 -9.05 -16.21
CA TYR A 49 3.64 -7.96 -16.04
C TYR A 49 3.89 -7.11 -14.80
N TYR A 50 4.80 -7.53 -13.93
CA TYR A 50 5.08 -6.80 -12.70
C TYR A 50 6.19 -5.77 -12.90
N LYS A 51 5.90 -4.52 -12.55
CA LYS A 51 6.85 -3.41 -12.57
C LYS A 51 6.85 -2.73 -11.20
N LEU A 52 7.91 -2.97 -10.44
CA LEU A 52 8.09 -2.40 -9.10
C LEU A 52 8.11 -0.86 -9.14
N GLU A 53 8.59 -0.29 -10.23
CA GLU A 53 8.67 1.16 -10.44
C GLU A 53 7.33 1.87 -10.28
N HIS A 54 6.21 1.19 -10.57
CA HIS A 54 4.88 1.77 -10.44
C HIS A 54 4.42 1.99 -8.99
N VAL A 55 5.05 1.33 -8.02
CA VAL A 55 4.74 1.48 -6.60
C VAL A 55 5.82 2.24 -5.84
N MET A 56 6.93 2.54 -6.50
CA MET A 56 7.99 3.38 -5.93
C MET A 56 7.61 4.85 -6.02
N GLY A 57 7.82 5.56 -4.92
CA GLY A 57 7.70 7.00 -4.84
C GLY A 57 9.05 7.70 -5.00
N ASN A 58 9.12 8.90 -4.48
CA ASN A 58 10.33 9.70 -4.53
C ASN A 58 11.44 9.13 -3.63
N ARG A 59 12.67 9.48 -3.96
CA ARG A 59 13.90 9.07 -3.26
C ARG A 59 14.47 10.24 -2.49
N PHE A 60 14.96 9.97 -1.30
CA PHE A 60 15.56 10.98 -0.43
C PHE A 60 16.83 10.45 0.22
N ALA A 61 17.81 11.33 0.46
CA ALA A 61 18.87 11.02 1.38
C ALA A 61 18.30 10.89 2.81
N LEU A 62 18.94 10.11 3.68
CA LEU A 62 18.43 9.91 5.03
C LEU A 62 18.29 11.23 5.82
N LYS A 63 19.16 12.20 5.57
CA LYS A 63 19.10 13.54 6.21
C LYS A 63 17.84 14.33 5.80
N ASP A 64 17.22 14.00 4.67
CA ASP A 64 16.02 14.65 4.15
C ASP A 64 14.73 13.88 4.52
N PHE A 65 14.79 13.06 5.55
CA PHE A 65 13.68 12.24 6.05
C PHE A 65 12.40 13.05 6.30
N ASP A 66 12.53 14.28 6.85
CA ASP A 66 11.39 15.16 7.11
C ASP A 66 10.62 15.51 5.82
N LYS A 67 11.34 15.71 4.72
CA LYS A 67 10.72 15.95 3.40
C LYS A 67 9.95 14.73 2.89
N ALA A 68 10.45 13.54 3.19
CA ALA A 68 9.74 12.30 2.82
C ALA A 68 8.44 12.15 3.61
N LEU A 69 8.44 12.47 4.90
CA LEU A 69 7.23 12.48 5.75
C LEU A 69 6.22 13.51 5.25
N GLU A 70 6.66 14.73 4.96
CA GLU A 70 5.81 15.79 4.42
C GLU A 70 5.09 15.33 3.14
N GLN A 71 5.77 14.63 2.24
CA GLN A 71 5.14 14.11 1.03
C GLN A 71 4.11 13.03 1.33
N ILE A 72 4.35 12.16 2.31
CA ILE A 72 3.38 11.17 2.74
C ILE A 72 2.14 11.84 3.32
N GLU A 73 2.30 12.84 4.17
CA GLU A 73 1.20 13.62 4.77
C GLU A 73 0.39 14.37 3.71
N ASN A 74 1.05 14.87 2.68
CA ASN A 74 0.40 15.53 1.54
C ASN A 74 -0.23 14.55 0.53
N GLY A 75 -0.21 13.24 0.80
CA GLY A 75 -0.84 12.23 -0.04
C GLY A 75 -0.13 11.97 -1.36
N VAL A 76 1.17 12.27 -1.47
CA VAL A 76 1.95 11.93 -2.66
C VAL A 76 2.00 10.41 -2.80
N PRO A 77 1.61 9.85 -3.96
CA PRO A 77 1.51 8.40 -4.12
C PRO A 77 2.89 7.73 -4.19
N GLY A 78 2.89 6.44 -3.88
CA GLY A 78 4.08 5.59 -3.95
C GLY A 78 4.81 5.46 -2.61
N LYS A 79 5.68 4.48 -2.54
CA LYS A 79 6.51 4.22 -1.36
C LYS A 79 7.73 5.15 -1.38
N MET A 80 7.85 6.05 -0.41
CA MET A 80 9.03 6.91 -0.24
C MET A 80 10.24 6.08 0.17
N ILE A 81 11.38 6.32 -0.46
CA ILE A 81 12.60 5.52 -0.28
C ILE A 81 13.71 6.40 0.28
N LEU A 82 14.30 5.96 1.39
CA LEU A 82 15.43 6.62 2.00
C LEU A 82 16.74 5.87 1.69
N TYR A 83 17.76 6.62 1.34
CA TYR A 83 19.10 6.10 1.05
C TYR A 83 20.10 6.54 2.14
N PRO A 84 20.45 5.65 3.07
CA PRO A 84 21.34 6.01 4.18
C PRO A 84 22.77 6.38 3.76
N GLY A 85 23.22 5.87 2.60
CA GLY A 85 24.56 6.14 2.09
C GLY A 85 24.72 7.45 1.31
N GLU A 86 23.61 8.13 1.00
CA GLU A 86 23.65 9.42 0.30
C GLU A 86 23.76 10.58 1.30
N ARG A 87 24.70 11.47 1.04
CA ARG A 87 24.96 12.67 1.86
C ARG A 87 24.38 13.93 1.23
#